data_ce91f851df5243f45708926c940d623b
#
_entry.id   ce91f851df5243f45708926c940d623b
#
_cell.length_a   1.000
_cell.length_b   1.000
_cell.length_c   1.000
_cell.angle_alpha   90.00
_cell.angle_beta   90.00
_cell.angle_gamma   90.00
#
_symmetry.space_group_name_H-M   'P 1'
#
loop_
_entity.id
_entity.type
_entity.pdbx_description
1 polymer ?
#
loop_
_entity_poly.entity_id
_entity_poly.type
_entity_poly.pdbx_seq_one_letter_code
_entity_poly.pdbx_strand_id
1 'polypeptide(L)'
;LAADGELAAKLQVDAGSTVTRLEVLRTVDDEPLAHETVHLPGDLTELAGRLEEQDSLYRMLAADYGMAIVEVEDVVETALCDPVRAGLLGVTSGLPLLVVHRTGFAADGRPVEWTESAFRGDRYRFISRQQLGENVPPGARPPMTDEGPLTSPAPPGASPGTC
;
A
#
# COMPACT_ATOMS: atom_id res chain seq x y z
N LEU A 1 -0.80 -16.08 -9.04
CA LEU A 1 0.54 -16.67 -8.96
C LEU A 1 0.64 -17.60 -7.74
N ALA A 2 1.68 -18.44 -7.68
CA ALA A 2 2.02 -19.22 -6.50
C ALA A 2 2.97 -18.39 -5.60
N ALA A 3 2.74 -18.40 -4.29
CA ALA A 3 3.61 -17.73 -3.33
C ALA A 3 4.98 -18.45 -3.28
N ASP A 4 6.06 -17.71 -3.51
CA ASP A 4 7.41 -18.19 -3.17
C ASP A 4 7.65 -18.14 -1.65
N GLY A 5 8.81 -18.56 -1.19
CA GLY A 5 9.09 -18.64 0.24
C GLY A 5 9.07 -17.29 0.94
N GLU A 6 9.47 -16.21 0.28
CA GLU A 6 9.49 -14.86 0.85
C GLU A 6 8.08 -14.28 0.96
N LEU A 7 7.29 -14.34 -0.11
CA LEU A 7 5.92 -13.88 -0.13
C LEU A 7 5.03 -14.71 0.81
N ALA A 8 5.25 -16.04 0.85
CA ALA A 8 4.56 -16.93 1.76
C ALA A 8 4.79 -16.55 3.24
N ALA A 9 6.03 -16.19 3.60
CA ALA A 9 6.36 -15.73 4.94
C ALA A 9 5.67 -14.38 5.27
N LYS A 10 5.62 -13.44 4.32
CA LYS A 10 4.97 -12.13 4.50
C LYS A 10 3.46 -12.25 4.69
N LEU A 11 2.81 -13.15 3.95
CA LEU A 11 1.37 -13.39 4.04
C LEU A 11 0.99 -14.50 5.04
N GLN A 12 1.97 -15.14 5.67
CA GLN A 12 1.79 -16.26 6.59
C GLN A 12 0.93 -17.40 5.99
N VAL A 13 1.21 -17.74 4.74
CA VAL A 13 0.60 -18.85 4.00
C VAL A 13 1.65 -19.91 3.68
N ASP A 14 1.22 -21.09 3.28
CA ASP A 14 2.15 -22.13 2.83
C ASP A 14 2.82 -21.74 1.50
N ALA A 15 4.09 -22.11 1.32
CA ALA A 15 4.77 -21.93 0.05
C ALA A 15 4.01 -22.68 -1.07
N GLY A 16 3.82 -22.04 -2.20
CA GLY A 16 3.01 -22.56 -3.30
C GLY A 16 1.51 -22.24 -3.20
N SER A 17 1.05 -21.63 -2.11
CA SER A 17 -0.34 -21.15 -2.00
C SER A 17 -0.66 -20.16 -3.12
N THR A 18 -1.91 -20.17 -3.57
CA THR A 18 -2.38 -19.19 -4.56
C THR A 18 -2.44 -17.80 -3.96
N VAL A 19 -1.87 -16.83 -4.69
CA VAL A 19 -1.89 -15.41 -4.34
C VAL A 19 -2.31 -14.61 -5.56
N THR A 20 -3.21 -13.67 -5.36
CA THR A 20 -3.58 -12.67 -6.36
C THR A 20 -2.60 -11.51 -6.29
N ARG A 21 -2.01 -11.14 -7.43
CA ARG A 21 -1.14 -9.97 -7.59
C ARG A 21 -1.82 -8.92 -8.45
N LEU A 22 -1.86 -7.70 -7.95
CA LEU A 22 -2.32 -6.53 -8.69
C LEU A 22 -1.15 -5.57 -8.87
N GLU A 23 -1.04 -4.98 -10.05
CA GLU A 23 -0.12 -3.88 -10.32
C GLU A 23 -0.92 -2.61 -10.58
N VAL A 24 -0.56 -1.54 -9.90
CA VAL A 24 -1.24 -0.25 -9.98
C VAL A 24 -0.22 0.85 -10.27
N LEU A 25 -0.47 1.63 -11.30
CA LEU A 25 0.27 2.87 -11.55
C LEU A 25 -0.57 4.04 -11.04
N ARG A 26 -0.12 4.68 -9.97
CA ARG A 26 -0.80 5.88 -9.45
C ARG A 26 -0.33 7.10 -10.19
N THR A 27 -1.28 7.89 -10.66
CA THR A 27 -1.03 9.16 -11.37
C THR A 27 -1.61 10.33 -10.60
N VAL A 28 -0.98 11.50 -10.74
CA VAL A 28 -1.49 12.79 -10.28
C VAL A 28 -1.31 13.77 -11.42
N ASP A 29 -2.37 14.45 -11.82
CA ASP A 29 -2.38 15.35 -12.99
C ASP A 29 -1.84 14.67 -14.26
N ASP A 30 -2.28 13.42 -14.51
CA ASP A 30 -1.87 12.55 -15.61
C ASP A 30 -0.38 12.13 -15.59
N GLU A 31 0.38 12.49 -14.56
CA GLU A 31 1.78 12.06 -14.42
C GLU A 31 1.94 10.91 -13.42
N PRO A 32 2.73 9.87 -13.75
CA PRO A 32 3.02 8.79 -12.82
C PRO A 32 3.71 9.29 -11.54
N LEU A 33 3.16 8.91 -10.39
CA LEU A 33 3.69 9.23 -9.06
C LEU A 33 4.28 8.00 -8.37
N ALA A 34 3.58 6.87 -8.44
CA ALA A 34 4.01 5.63 -7.80
C ALA A 34 3.62 4.40 -8.61
N HIS A 35 4.44 3.36 -8.49
CA HIS A 35 4.12 2.00 -8.93
C HIS A 35 3.92 1.13 -7.70
N GLU A 36 2.76 0.50 -7.61
CA GLU A 36 2.38 -0.37 -6.49
C GLU A 36 2.17 -1.80 -6.95
N THR A 37 2.63 -2.75 -6.14
CA THR A 37 2.37 -4.18 -6.32
C THR A 37 1.69 -4.70 -5.07
N VAL A 38 0.42 -5.09 -5.19
CA VAL A 38 -0.41 -5.61 -4.10
C VAL A 38 -0.50 -7.12 -4.20
N HIS A 39 -0.29 -7.81 -3.09
CA HIS A 39 -0.43 -9.26 -2.99
C HIS A 39 -1.50 -9.61 -1.96
N LEU A 40 -2.46 -10.43 -2.36
CA LEU A 40 -3.61 -10.84 -1.56
C LEU A 40 -3.67 -12.39 -1.53
N PRO A 41 -3.85 -13.02 -0.37
CA PRO A 41 -3.97 -14.47 -0.31
C PRO A 41 -5.23 -14.95 -1.03
N GLY A 42 -5.11 -16.03 -1.78
CA GLY A 42 -6.20 -16.64 -2.52
C GLY A 42 -6.32 -16.22 -3.98
N ASP A 43 -7.30 -16.81 -4.67
CA ASP A 43 -7.66 -16.46 -6.04
C ASP A 43 -8.77 -15.40 -6.04
N LEU A 44 -8.39 -14.16 -6.30
CA LEU A 44 -9.27 -12.99 -6.37
C LEU A 44 -9.22 -12.36 -7.78
N THR A 45 -9.17 -13.18 -8.82
CA THR A 45 -8.92 -12.74 -10.21
C THR A 45 -9.98 -11.75 -10.72
N GLU A 46 -11.21 -11.84 -10.21
CA GLU A 46 -12.30 -10.91 -10.56
C GLU A 46 -12.15 -9.52 -9.93
N LEU A 47 -11.27 -9.40 -8.93
CA LEU A 47 -11.07 -8.16 -8.17
C LEU A 47 -10.58 -7.01 -9.07
N ALA A 48 -9.66 -7.28 -9.99
CA ALA A 48 -9.06 -6.25 -10.85
C ALA A 48 -10.11 -5.51 -11.69
N GLY A 49 -11.02 -6.25 -12.36
CA GLY A 49 -12.09 -5.64 -13.16
C GLY A 49 -13.09 -4.83 -12.33
N ARG A 50 -13.29 -5.23 -11.08
CA ARG A 50 -14.22 -4.55 -10.17
C ARG A 50 -13.59 -3.32 -9.50
N LEU A 51 -12.27 -3.26 -9.36
CA LEU A 51 -11.56 -2.10 -8.84
C LEU A 51 -11.65 -0.87 -9.76
N GLU A 52 -11.78 -1.08 -11.06
CA GLU A 52 -12.01 0.01 -12.01
C GLU A 52 -13.37 0.69 -11.80
N GLU A 53 -14.34 -0.02 -11.21
CA GLU A 53 -15.70 0.46 -10.95
C GLU A 53 -15.90 0.98 -9.52
N GLN A 54 -14.97 0.70 -8.60
CA GLN A 54 -15.10 1.00 -7.17
C GLN A 54 -13.84 1.69 -6.61
N ASP A 55 -14.05 2.75 -5.84
CA ASP A 55 -12.99 3.64 -5.34
C ASP A 55 -12.11 3.06 -4.21
N SER A 56 -12.35 1.84 -3.70
CA SER A 56 -11.62 1.35 -2.52
C SER A 56 -11.45 -0.17 -2.47
N LEU A 57 -10.20 -0.61 -2.63
CA LEU A 57 -9.77 -2.01 -2.45
C LEU A 57 -10.20 -2.56 -1.08
N TYR A 58 -9.97 -1.82 0.00
CA TYR A 58 -10.24 -2.28 1.37
C TYR A 58 -11.73 -2.51 1.63
N ARG A 59 -12.58 -1.66 1.05
CA ARG A 59 -14.03 -1.84 1.15
C ARG A 59 -14.48 -3.10 0.44
N MET A 60 -13.94 -3.38 -0.74
CA MET A 60 -14.24 -4.61 -1.50
C MET A 60 -13.75 -5.85 -0.78
N LEU A 61 -12.52 -5.83 -0.26
CA LEU A 61 -11.96 -6.96 0.50
C LEU A 61 -12.83 -7.29 1.72
N ALA A 62 -13.30 -6.28 2.43
CA ALA A 62 -14.17 -6.47 3.60
C ALA A 62 -15.56 -6.99 3.21
N ALA A 63 -16.21 -6.38 2.19
CA ALA A 63 -17.59 -6.67 1.85
C ALA A 63 -17.76 -8.00 1.09
N ASP A 64 -16.85 -8.29 0.16
CA ASP A 64 -17.05 -9.38 -0.80
C ASP A 64 -16.20 -10.62 -0.48
N TYR A 65 -15.09 -10.44 0.24
CA TYR A 65 -14.14 -11.53 0.52
C TYR A 65 -13.95 -11.81 2.02
N GLY A 66 -14.61 -11.04 2.90
CA GLY A 66 -14.47 -11.20 4.34
C GLY A 66 -13.08 -10.88 4.88
N MET A 67 -12.29 -10.14 4.11
CA MET A 67 -10.92 -9.74 4.44
C MET A 67 -10.88 -8.28 4.92
N ALA A 68 -11.53 -8.00 6.06
CA ALA A 68 -11.48 -6.67 6.65
C ALA A 68 -10.08 -6.41 7.24
N ILE A 69 -9.41 -5.38 6.75
CA ILE A 69 -8.13 -4.90 7.29
C ILE A 69 -8.44 -3.95 8.43
N VAL A 70 -7.93 -4.26 9.64
CA VAL A 70 -8.16 -3.48 10.87
C VAL A 70 -6.87 -2.87 11.42
N GLU A 71 -5.71 -3.36 10.98
CA GLU A 71 -4.39 -2.85 11.36
C GLU A 71 -3.48 -2.86 10.14
N VAL A 72 -2.58 -1.88 10.04
CA VAL A 72 -1.53 -1.86 9.03
C VAL A 72 -0.19 -1.60 9.68
N GLU A 73 0.86 -2.21 9.12
CA GLU A 73 2.25 -1.93 9.44
C GLU A 73 2.94 -1.41 8.18
N ASP A 74 3.60 -0.27 8.28
CA ASP A 74 4.36 0.33 7.19
C ASP A 74 5.85 0.32 7.52
N VAL A 75 6.66 -0.26 6.64
CA VAL A 75 8.12 -0.14 6.64
C VAL A 75 8.52 0.77 5.50
N VAL A 76 9.21 1.88 5.81
CA VAL A 76 9.61 2.89 4.83
C VAL A 76 11.10 2.81 4.58
N GLU A 77 11.48 2.63 3.32
CA GLU A 77 12.85 2.49 2.87
C GLU A 77 13.13 3.38 1.66
N THR A 78 14.38 3.44 1.22
CA THR A 78 14.78 4.11 -0.02
C THR A 78 15.43 3.11 -0.96
N ALA A 79 15.16 3.25 -2.26
CA ALA A 79 15.78 2.46 -3.31
C ALA A 79 16.16 3.34 -4.50
N LEU A 80 17.04 2.83 -5.36
CA LEU A 80 17.27 3.44 -6.67
C LEU A 80 16.31 2.82 -7.68
N CYS A 81 15.72 3.67 -8.52
CA CYS A 81 14.80 3.26 -9.57
C CYS A 81 15.53 2.39 -10.60
N ASP A 82 15.11 1.14 -10.73
CA ASP A 82 15.59 0.24 -11.76
C ASP A 82 15.04 0.62 -13.15
N PRO A 83 15.65 0.10 -14.27
CA PRO A 83 15.23 0.47 -15.62
C PRO A 83 13.77 0.14 -15.97
N VAL A 84 13.21 -0.95 -15.43
CA VAL A 84 11.82 -1.36 -15.70
C VAL A 84 10.86 -0.38 -15.03
N ARG A 85 11.06 -0.12 -13.75
CA ARG A 85 10.27 0.83 -12.96
C ARG A 85 10.42 2.26 -13.48
N ALA A 86 11.62 2.63 -13.97
CA ALA A 86 11.86 3.92 -14.59
C ALA A 86 11.00 4.13 -15.85
N GLY A 87 10.82 3.08 -16.66
CA GLY A 87 9.91 3.11 -17.81
C GLY A 87 8.44 3.32 -17.40
N LEU A 88 7.98 2.64 -16.34
CA LEU A 88 6.61 2.78 -15.83
C LEU A 88 6.36 4.18 -15.24
N LEU A 89 7.32 4.71 -14.50
CA LEU A 89 7.21 6.02 -13.84
C LEU A 89 7.56 7.21 -14.74
N GLY A 90 8.03 6.97 -15.96
CA GLY A 90 8.43 8.04 -16.88
C GLY A 90 9.62 8.85 -16.36
N VAL A 91 10.57 8.21 -15.66
CA VAL A 91 11.74 8.85 -15.05
C VAL A 91 13.04 8.22 -15.52
N THR A 92 14.17 8.82 -15.16
CA THR A 92 15.49 8.24 -15.42
C THR A 92 15.80 7.14 -14.39
N SER A 93 16.39 6.03 -14.85
CA SER A 93 16.94 5.00 -13.97
C SER A 93 17.96 5.60 -13.00
N GLY A 94 17.94 5.13 -11.76
CA GLY A 94 18.78 5.68 -10.67
C GLY A 94 18.14 6.84 -9.91
N LEU A 95 16.94 7.31 -10.28
CA LEU A 95 16.20 8.25 -9.44
C LEU A 95 15.94 7.64 -8.07
N PRO A 96 16.15 8.37 -6.94
CA PRO A 96 15.76 7.89 -5.63
C PRO A 96 14.24 7.69 -5.53
N LEU A 97 13.83 6.54 -5.02
CA LEU A 97 12.45 6.21 -4.69
C LEU A 97 12.28 6.14 -3.18
N LEU A 98 11.10 6.54 -2.69
CA LEU A 98 10.63 6.16 -1.37
C LEU A 98 9.79 4.90 -1.52
N VAL A 99 10.22 3.81 -0.89
CA VAL A 99 9.53 2.52 -0.96
C VAL A 99 8.82 2.27 0.36
N VAL A 100 7.53 1.99 0.29
CA VAL A 100 6.71 1.65 1.46
C VAL A 100 6.26 0.20 1.30
N HIS A 101 6.67 -0.65 2.23
CA HIS A 101 6.17 -2.01 2.37
C HIS A 101 5.07 -2.01 3.42
N ARG A 102 3.85 -2.29 3.01
CA ARG A 102 2.69 -2.36 3.89
C ARG A 102 2.23 -3.79 4.07
N THR A 103 1.98 -4.16 5.32
CA THR A 103 1.25 -5.37 5.66
C THR A 103 -0.08 -4.99 6.28
N GLY A 104 -1.19 -5.47 5.72
CA GLY A 104 -2.54 -5.30 6.25
C GLY A 104 -2.97 -6.53 7.02
N PHE A 105 -3.48 -6.35 8.25
CA PHE A 105 -3.88 -7.43 9.15
C PHE A 105 -5.38 -7.44 9.39
N ALA A 106 -5.95 -8.64 9.41
CA ALA A 106 -7.31 -8.89 9.91
C ALA A 106 -7.38 -8.81 11.43
N ALA A 107 -8.60 -8.81 11.99
CA ALA A 107 -8.83 -8.69 13.43
C ALA A 107 -8.23 -9.86 14.27
N ASP A 108 -7.99 -11.00 13.66
CA ASP A 108 -7.31 -12.16 14.24
C ASP A 108 -5.77 -12.06 14.18
N GLY A 109 -5.24 -10.96 13.64
CA GLY A 109 -3.80 -10.72 13.47
C GLY A 109 -3.19 -11.40 12.25
N ARG A 110 -3.99 -12.06 11.41
CA ARG A 110 -3.53 -12.71 10.19
C ARG A 110 -3.28 -11.67 9.08
N PRO A 111 -2.13 -11.72 8.36
CA PRO A 111 -1.92 -10.90 7.18
C PRO A 111 -2.92 -11.25 6.08
N VAL A 112 -3.56 -10.24 5.51
CA VAL A 112 -4.50 -10.37 4.38
C VAL A 112 -4.10 -9.52 3.18
N GLU A 113 -3.04 -8.73 3.32
CA GLU A 113 -2.44 -7.92 2.26
C GLU A 113 -0.95 -7.77 2.51
N TRP A 114 -0.16 -7.82 1.44
CA TRP A 114 1.20 -7.30 1.42
C TRP A 114 1.40 -6.46 0.16
N THR A 115 1.83 -5.20 0.35
CA THR A 115 1.97 -4.23 -0.74
C THR A 115 3.36 -3.61 -0.71
N GLU A 116 3.98 -3.50 -1.89
CA GLU A 116 5.13 -2.65 -2.14
C GLU A 116 4.70 -1.45 -2.96
N SER A 117 4.88 -0.24 -2.43
CA SER A 117 4.60 1.02 -3.11
C SER A 117 5.89 1.79 -3.31
N ALA A 118 6.30 1.99 -4.56
CA ALA A 118 7.51 2.72 -4.93
C ALA A 118 7.14 4.10 -5.45
N PHE A 119 7.33 5.11 -4.62
CA PHE A 119 7.02 6.52 -4.92
C PHE A 119 8.23 7.24 -5.49
N ARG A 120 8.00 8.13 -6.46
CA ARG A 120 9.02 9.04 -6.95
C ARG A 120 9.49 9.97 -5.83
N GLY A 121 10.76 9.90 -5.45
CA GLY A 121 11.33 10.68 -4.35
C GLY A 121 11.43 12.18 -4.65
N ASP A 122 11.38 12.58 -5.93
CA ASP A 122 11.33 13.98 -6.37
C ASP A 122 9.95 14.63 -6.19
N ARG A 123 8.87 13.82 -6.01
CA ARG A 123 7.49 14.31 -5.93
C ARG A 123 6.73 13.87 -4.68
N TYR A 124 7.23 12.89 -3.93
CA TYR A 124 6.53 12.33 -2.77
C TYR A 124 7.24 12.69 -1.47
N ARG A 125 6.43 12.97 -0.42
CA ARG A 125 6.89 13.15 0.97
C ARG A 125 6.07 12.27 1.89
N PHE A 126 6.74 11.60 2.79
CA PHE A 126 6.09 10.93 3.92
C PHE A 126 6.04 11.90 5.12
N ILE A 127 4.85 12.09 5.68
CA ILE A 127 4.64 12.94 6.86
C ILE A 127 3.94 12.09 7.92
N SER A 128 4.58 11.94 9.08
CA SER A 128 3.99 11.34 10.27
C SER A 128 3.79 12.43 11.33
N ARG A 129 2.58 12.50 11.90
CA ARG A 129 2.27 13.39 13.03
C ARG A 129 1.92 12.55 14.24
N GLN A 130 2.64 12.74 15.33
CA GLN A 130 2.41 12.04 16.58
C GLN A 130 2.03 13.03 17.68
N GLN A 131 1.03 12.68 18.49
CA GLN A 131 0.71 13.41 19.72
C GLN A 131 1.43 12.74 20.88
N LEU A 132 2.32 13.46 21.55
CA LEU A 132 2.99 12.98 22.75
C LEU A 132 2.17 13.46 23.96
N GLY A 133 1.48 12.54 24.63
CA GLY A 133 0.81 12.83 25.90
C GLY A 133 1.86 13.00 27.03
N GLU A 134 1.58 13.85 28.04
CA GLU A 134 2.49 14.14 29.14
C GLU A 134 2.85 12.93 30.04
N ASN A 135 2.25 11.75 29.83
CA ASN A 135 2.48 10.54 30.63
C ASN A 135 2.37 9.24 29.81
N VAL A 136 3.05 9.15 28.68
CA VAL A 136 3.18 7.84 27.99
C VAL A 136 4.39 7.11 28.58
N PRO A 137 4.19 5.99 29.29
CA PRO A 137 5.30 5.20 29.81
C PRO A 137 6.17 4.67 28.65
N PRO A 138 7.51 4.57 28.79
CA PRO A 138 8.37 4.03 27.76
C PRO A 138 7.91 2.61 27.39
N GLY A 139 7.57 2.41 26.10
CA GLY A 139 7.04 1.14 25.58
C GLY A 139 5.53 1.08 25.40
N ALA A 140 4.77 2.14 25.72
CA ALA A 140 3.35 2.18 25.37
C ALA A 140 3.20 2.40 23.85
N ARG A 141 2.49 1.47 23.20
CA ARG A 141 2.05 1.63 21.81
C ARG A 141 1.19 2.89 21.71
N PRO A 142 1.45 3.82 20.79
CA PRO A 142 0.59 5.00 20.64
C PRO A 142 -0.86 4.53 20.39
N PRO A 143 -1.86 5.20 20.99
CA PRO A 143 -3.25 4.89 20.67
C PRO A 143 -3.44 5.07 19.18
N MET A 144 -3.98 4.03 18.52
CA MET A 144 -4.45 4.13 17.15
C MET A 144 -5.56 5.18 17.15
N THR A 145 -5.29 6.35 16.59
CA THR A 145 -6.35 7.33 16.34
C THR A 145 -7.24 6.74 15.26
N ASP A 146 -8.56 6.73 15.52
CA ASP A 146 -9.63 6.31 14.62
C ASP A 146 -9.80 7.33 13.46
N GLU A 147 -8.70 7.74 12.88
CA GLU A 147 -8.68 8.44 11.60
C GLU A 147 -8.51 7.36 10.54
N GLY A 148 -9.56 7.16 9.76
CA GLY A 148 -9.72 6.12 8.77
C GLY A 148 -8.51 5.93 7.84
N PRO A 149 -8.53 4.97 6.90
CA PRO A 149 -7.36 4.51 6.17
C PRO A 149 -6.51 5.69 5.73
N LEU A 150 -5.21 5.64 6.04
CA LEU A 150 -4.25 6.67 5.65
C LEU A 150 -4.43 6.96 4.16
N THR A 151 -5.32 7.89 3.85
CA THR A 151 -5.37 8.47 2.52
C THR A 151 -4.01 9.13 2.34
N SER A 152 -3.27 8.67 1.35
CA SER A 152 -2.06 9.35 0.90
C SER A 152 -2.37 10.85 0.88
N PRO A 153 -1.62 11.71 1.59
CA PRO A 153 -1.93 13.13 1.58
C PRO A 153 -1.92 13.59 0.12
N ALA A 154 -3.04 14.15 -0.33
CA ALA A 154 -3.10 14.77 -1.64
C ALA A 154 -1.97 15.79 -1.75
N PRO A 155 -1.26 15.85 -2.87
CA PRO A 155 -0.22 16.84 -3.07
C PRO A 155 -0.83 18.24 -2.89
N PRO A 156 -0.10 19.19 -2.29
CA PRO A 156 -0.60 20.55 -2.11
C PRO A 156 -0.84 21.18 -3.50
N GLY A 157 -2.10 21.45 -3.85
CA GLY A 157 -2.45 22.16 -5.08
C GLY A 157 -3.63 21.65 -5.88
N ALA A 158 -4.25 20.51 -5.54
CA ALA A 158 -5.47 20.08 -6.22
C ALA A 158 -6.67 20.87 -5.67
N SER A 159 -7.03 21.96 -6.33
CA SER A 159 -8.34 22.62 -6.15
C SER A 159 -9.42 21.71 -6.74
N PRO A 160 -10.58 21.53 -6.09
CA PRO A 160 -11.69 20.80 -6.67
C PRO A 160 -12.20 21.56 -7.91
N GLY A 161 -11.95 21.00 -9.07
CA GLY A 161 -12.56 21.46 -10.32
C GLY A 161 -14.04 21.16 -10.27
N THR A 162 -14.82 22.25 -10.26
CA THR A 162 -16.27 22.23 -10.45
C THR A 162 -16.58 21.84 -11.89
N CYS A 163 -17.21 20.70 -12.11
CA CYS A 163 -18.31 20.49 -13.08
C CYS A 163 -18.96 19.14 -12.81
#